data_58cc243bfa6721bb9c43d04c72fde789
#
_entry.id   58cc243bfa6721bb9c43d04c72fde789
#
_cell.length_a   1.000
_cell.length_b   1.000
_cell.length_c   1.000
_cell.angle_alpha   90.00
_cell.angle_beta   90.00
_cell.angle_gamma   90.00
#
_symmetry.space_group_name_H-M   'P 1'
#
loop_
_entity.id
_entity.type
_entity.pdbx_description
1 polymer ?
#
loop_
_entity_poly.entity_id
_entity_poly.type
_entity_poly.pdbx_seq_one_letter_code
_entity_poly.pdbx_strand_id
1 'polypeptide(L)'
;GKVAVGTATGAAVSGNTGNGAISAVSAGATAKAGVYTANLIEPAANGGTFSVEDPDGVNVGTAVVGTPFAGPVNFTIADGATDFVAGDRFRITVAEGSGKYKEYNPANTDGSQTAVAILYAAVDATAADTEGVVIARHAEVNAAELVWFSGADANQKSAGLAQIKTNDIVAR
;
A
#
# COMPACT_ATOMS: atom_id res chain seq x y z
N GLY A 1 7.21 12.09 0.42
CA GLY A 1 7.31 10.72 -0.11
C GLY A 1 6.97 10.63 -1.59
N LYS A 2 7.15 9.46 -2.18
CA LYS A 2 6.84 9.20 -3.59
C LYS A 2 5.64 8.24 -3.68
N VAL A 3 4.65 8.58 -4.50
CA VAL A 3 3.46 7.72 -4.71
C VAL A 3 3.88 6.49 -5.53
N ALA A 4 4.02 5.35 -4.86
CA ALA A 4 4.51 4.09 -5.42
C ALA A 4 3.36 3.15 -5.85
N VAL A 5 2.21 3.22 -5.18
CA VAL A 5 1.03 2.40 -5.49
C VAL A 5 -0.21 3.28 -5.65
N GLY A 6 -1.11 2.85 -6.49
CA GLY A 6 -2.40 3.48 -6.74
C GLY A 6 -3.55 2.74 -6.05
N THR A 7 -4.73 2.79 -6.65
CA THR A 7 -5.93 2.12 -6.14
C THR A 7 -5.82 0.60 -6.22
N ALA A 8 -6.44 -0.08 -5.27
CA ALA A 8 -6.59 -1.53 -5.29
C ALA A 8 -8.02 -1.91 -5.67
N THR A 9 -8.17 -2.95 -6.48
CA THR A 9 -9.46 -3.52 -6.89
C THR A 9 -9.43 -5.04 -6.73
N GLY A 10 -10.54 -5.65 -6.40
CA GLY A 10 -10.65 -7.10 -6.22
C GLY A 10 -11.75 -7.67 -7.10
N ALA A 11 -11.52 -8.87 -7.63
CA ALA A 11 -12.51 -9.60 -8.42
C ALA A 11 -12.35 -11.11 -8.25
N ALA A 12 -13.46 -11.82 -8.32
CA ALA A 12 -13.44 -13.28 -8.47
C ALA A 12 -12.84 -13.65 -9.85
N VAL A 13 -12.09 -14.74 -9.88
CA VAL A 13 -11.56 -15.27 -11.15
C VAL A 13 -12.67 -16.05 -11.86
N SER A 14 -12.72 -15.91 -13.17
CA SER A 14 -13.68 -16.70 -13.98
C SER A 14 -13.43 -18.20 -13.79
N GLY A 15 -14.50 -18.96 -13.62
CA GLY A 15 -14.44 -20.41 -13.38
C GLY A 15 -14.50 -20.80 -11.90
N ASN A 16 -14.60 -19.86 -10.96
CA ASN A 16 -14.93 -20.21 -9.59
C ASN A 16 -16.29 -20.92 -9.54
N THR A 17 -16.39 -21.91 -8.66
CA THR A 17 -17.65 -22.59 -8.34
C THR A 17 -18.42 -21.81 -7.28
N GLY A 18 -17.75 -21.42 -6.21
CA GLY A 18 -18.32 -20.57 -5.18
C GLY A 18 -18.68 -19.18 -5.73
N ASN A 19 -19.81 -18.63 -5.29
CA ASN A 19 -20.30 -17.34 -5.75
C ASN A 19 -20.19 -16.23 -4.71
N GLY A 20 -19.32 -16.41 -3.73
CA GLY A 20 -18.98 -15.37 -2.76
C GLY A 20 -18.28 -14.17 -3.41
N ALA A 21 -18.22 -13.06 -2.72
CA ALA A 21 -17.71 -11.79 -3.22
C ALA A 21 -16.58 -11.23 -2.37
N ILE A 22 -15.67 -10.49 -3.03
CA ILE A 22 -14.62 -9.71 -2.36
C ILE A 22 -15.05 -8.25 -2.25
N SER A 23 -14.79 -7.63 -1.11
CA SER A 23 -15.19 -6.25 -0.81
C SER A 23 -14.15 -5.55 0.05
N ALA A 24 -14.34 -4.24 0.31
CA ALA A 24 -13.47 -3.40 1.13
C ALA A 24 -11.98 -3.47 0.71
N VAL A 25 -11.72 -3.53 -0.59
CA VAL A 25 -10.38 -3.71 -1.14
C VAL A 25 -9.60 -2.38 -1.08
N SER A 26 -8.43 -2.42 -0.47
CA SER A 26 -7.50 -1.27 -0.41
C SER A 26 -6.05 -1.72 -0.34
N ALA A 27 -5.13 -0.84 -0.74
CA ALA A 27 -3.71 -1.05 -0.52
C ALA A 27 -3.37 -0.81 0.96
N GLY A 28 -2.55 -1.67 1.53
CA GLY A 28 -1.95 -1.48 2.85
C GLY A 28 -0.60 -0.75 2.76
N ALA A 29 -0.01 -0.43 3.90
CA ALA A 29 1.23 0.36 3.96
C ALA A 29 2.45 -0.30 3.29
N THR A 30 2.45 -1.61 3.12
CA THR A 30 3.53 -2.39 2.47
C THR A 30 3.14 -2.94 1.11
N ALA A 31 2.07 -2.39 0.50
CA ALA A 31 1.60 -2.84 -0.80
C ALA A 31 2.67 -2.65 -1.89
N LYS A 32 2.76 -3.64 -2.76
CA LYS A 32 3.48 -3.57 -4.04
C LYS A 32 2.44 -3.42 -5.16
N ALA A 33 2.75 -2.66 -6.19
CA ALA A 33 1.95 -2.65 -7.40
C ALA A 33 2.02 -4.03 -8.09
N GLY A 34 0.90 -4.48 -8.63
CA GLY A 34 0.79 -5.79 -9.27
C GLY A 34 -0.45 -6.57 -8.85
N VAL A 35 -0.43 -7.85 -9.09
CA VAL A 35 -1.58 -8.74 -8.82
C VAL A 35 -1.28 -9.64 -7.63
N TYR A 36 -2.06 -9.49 -6.58
CA TYR A 36 -2.15 -10.45 -5.49
C TYR A 36 -3.19 -11.51 -5.82
N THR A 37 -2.97 -12.72 -5.36
CA THR A 37 -3.89 -13.84 -5.57
C THR A 37 -4.29 -14.44 -4.23
N ALA A 38 -5.59 -14.55 -3.98
CA ALA A 38 -6.12 -15.32 -2.86
C ALA A 38 -6.62 -16.66 -3.40
N ASN A 39 -5.95 -17.75 -3.07
CA ASN A 39 -6.25 -19.12 -3.51
C ASN A 39 -6.90 -19.88 -2.35
N LEU A 40 -8.04 -20.52 -2.59
CA LEU A 40 -8.67 -21.36 -1.57
C LEU A 40 -7.79 -22.57 -1.25
N ILE A 41 -7.47 -22.72 0.02
CA ILE A 41 -6.66 -23.84 0.55
C ILE A 41 -7.46 -24.79 1.43
N GLU A 42 -8.49 -24.30 2.12
CA GLU A 42 -9.36 -25.09 2.99
C GLU A 42 -10.83 -24.75 2.70
N PRO A 43 -11.53 -25.56 1.90
CA PRO A 43 -12.97 -25.43 1.72
C PRO A 43 -13.74 -25.72 3.00
N ALA A 44 -14.78 -24.96 3.27
CA ALA A 44 -15.71 -25.21 4.37
C ALA A 44 -17.13 -24.78 3.99
N ALA A 45 -18.14 -25.42 4.56
CA ALA A 45 -19.52 -25.02 4.38
C ALA A 45 -19.74 -23.61 4.96
N ASN A 46 -20.33 -22.72 4.16
CA ASN A 46 -20.54 -21.32 4.46
C ASN A 46 -19.25 -20.58 4.88
N GLY A 47 -18.08 -20.94 4.29
CA GLY A 47 -16.80 -20.40 4.71
C GLY A 47 -15.63 -20.85 3.86
N GLY A 48 -14.44 -20.88 4.47
CA GLY A 48 -13.20 -21.34 3.87
C GLY A 48 -12.03 -20.44 4.21
N THR A 49 -10.82 -20.95 3.93
CA THR A 49 -9.54 -20.23 4.14
C THR A 49 -8.80 -20.11 2.83
N PHE A 50 -8.35 -18.90 2.53
CA PHE A 50 -7.58 -18.56 1.35
C PHE A 50 -6.14 -18.24 1.71
N SER A 51 -5.15 -18.79 0.98
CA SER A 51 -3.77 -18.33 1.00
C SER A 51 -3.63 -17.09 0.15
N VAL A 52 -3.00 -16.03 0.67
CA VAL A 52 -2.78 -14.77 -0.05
C VAL A 52 -1.33 -14.68 -0.47
N GLU A 53 -1.10 -14.53 -1.78
CA GLU A 53 0.22 -14.38 -2.38
C GLU A 53 0.39 -12.99 -2.98
N ASP A 54 1.56 -12.41 -2.82
CA ASP A 54 1.92 -11.13 -3.40
C ASP A 54 2.29 -11.25 -4.89
N PRO A 55 2.55 -10.14 -5.62
CA PRO A 55 2.93 -10.18 -7.04
C PRO A 55 4.20 -10.97 -7.35
N ASP A 56 5.06 -11.20 -6.35
CA ASP A 56 6.28 -12.00 -6.47
C ASP A 56 6.05 -13.49 -6.16
N GLY A 57 4.79 -13.89 -5.85
CA GLY A 57 4.42 -15.26 -5.47
C GLY A 57 4.75 -15.61 -4.03
N VAL A 58 5.06 -14.62 -3.19
CA VAL A 58 5.35 -14.84 -1.77
C VAL A 58 4.04 -14.86 -0.98
N ASN A 59 3.85 -15.88 -0.14
CA ASN A 59 2.71 -15.94 0.77
C ASN A 59 2.81 -14.80 1.81
N VAL A 60 1.78 -13.98 1.90
CA VAL A 60 1.69 -12.83 2.82
C VAL A 60 0.63 -13.02 3.92
N GLY A 61 0.01 -14.19 3.99
CA GLY A 61 -0.93 -14.55 5.03
C GLY A 61 -2.09 -15.39 4.54
N THR A 62 -3.07 -15.58 5.42
CA THR A 62 -4.30 -16.34 5.14
C THR A 62 -5.51 -15.46 5.41
N ALA A 63 -6.48 -15.49 4.51
CA ALA A 63 -7.76 -14.79 4.62
C ALA A 63 -8.87 -15.82 4.90
N VAL A 64 -9.63 -15.58 5.96
CA VAL A 64 -10.78 -16.42 6.33
C VAL A 64 -12.06 -15.74 5.85
N VAL A 65 -12.96 -16.49 5.22
CA VAL A 65 -14.27 -15.99 4.77
C VAL A 65 -15.02 -15.35 5.94
N GLY A 66 -15.62 -14.18 5.70
CA GLY A 66 -16.34 -13.41 6.72
C GLY A 66 -15.44 -12.55 7.63
N THR A 67 -14.11 -12.70 7.56
CA THR A 67 -13.17 -11.96 8.41
C THR A 67 -12.34 -10.99 7.57
N PRO A 68 -12.17 -9.71 7.98
CA PRO A 68 -11.28 -8.78 7.31
C PRO A 68 -9.84 -9.29 7.32
N PHE A 69 -9.23 -9.36 6.14
CA PHE A 69 -7.79 -9.56 5.98
C PHE A 69 -7.10 -8.20 5.99
N ALA A 70 -6.06 -8.05 6.80
CA ALA A 70 -5.24 -6.85 6.90
C ALA A 70 -3.76 -7.20 6.71
N GLY A 71 -3.15 -6.62 5.67
CA GLY A 71 -1.77 -6.91 5.28
C GLY A 71 -1.26 -5.93 4.22
N PRO A 72 -0.43 -6.39 3.29
CA PRO A 72 -0.04 -5.58 2.13
C PRO A 72 -1.24 -5.12 1.31
N VAL A 73 -2.31 -5.89 1.29
CA VAL A 73 -3.64 -5.53 0.79
C VAL A 73 -4.67 -5.83 1.86
N ASN A 74 -5.73 -5.01 1.92
CA ASN A 74 -6.85 -5.25 2.84
C ASN A 74 -8.09 -5.60 2.02
N PHE A 75 -8.86 -6.55 2.48
CA PHE A 75 -10.12 -6.96 1.87
C PHE A 75 -10.95 -7.86 2.80
N THR A 76 -12.19 -8.11 2.42
CA THR A 76 -13.03 -9.12 3.06
C THR A 76 -13.65 -9.99 1.97
N ILE A 77 -13.58 -11.31 2.13
CA ILE A 77 -14.30 -12.25 1.28
C ILE A 77 -15.57 -12.63 2.03
N ALA A 78 -16.73 -12.36 1.42
CA ALA A 78 -18.01 -12.80 1.91
C ALA A 78 -18.38 -14.15 1.27
N ASP A 79 -19.03 -15.00 2.02
CA ASP A 79 -19.64 -16.20 1.48
C ASP A 79 -20.84 -15.85 0.58
N GLY A 80 -21.19 -16.78 -0.28
CA GLY A 80 -22.34 -16.69 -1.18
C GLY A 80 -23.34 -17.82 -0.96
N ALA A 81 -24.31 -17.96 -1.85
CA ALA A 81 -25.28 -19.06 -1.80
C ALA A 81 -24.69 -20.42 -2.21
N THR A 82 -23.51 -20.41 -2.83
CA THR A 82 -22.76 -21.60 -3.26
C THR A 82 -21.39 -21.56 -2.60
N ASP A 83 -21.07 -22.58 -1.82
CA ASP A 83 -19.82 -22.72 -1.10
C ASP A 83 -18.60 -22.70 -2.03
N PHE A 84 -17.49 -22.22 -1.52
CA PHE A 84 -16.21 -22.29 -2.22
C PHE A 84 -15.66 -23.71 -2.26
N VAL A 85 -15.07 -24.08 -3.38
CA VAL A 85 -14.42 -25.38 -3.59
C VAL A 85 -12.96 -25.21 -4.02
N ALA A 86 -12.18 -26.28 -3.91
CA ALA A 86 -10.77 -26.26 -4.31
C ALA A 86 -10.61 -25.76 -5.75
N GLY A 87 -9.72 -24.80 -5.93
CA GLY A 87 -9.47 -24.09 -7.20
C GLY A 87 -10.12 -22.71 -7.29
N ASP A 88 -11.07 -22.40 -6.42
CA ASP A 88 -11.65 -21.03 -6.35
C ASP A 88 -10.61 -20.02 -5.87
N ARG A 89 -10.63 -18.83 -6.47
CA ARG A 89 -9.65 -17.79 -6.20
C ARG A 89 -10.16 -16.40 -6.51
N PHE A 90 -9.53 -15.42 -5.86
CA PHE A 90 -9.72 -14.00 -6.14
C PHE A 90 -8.42 -13.36 -6.58
N ARG A 91 -8.52 -12.34 -7.41
CA ARG A 91 -7.41 -11.44 -7.76
C ARG A 91 -7.65 -10.08 -7.14
N ILE A 92 -6.60 -9.55 -6.52
CA ILE A 92 -6.55 -8.19 -6.03
C ILE A 92 -5.48 -7.46 -6.83
N THR A 93 -5.88 -6.50 -7.65
CA THR A 93 -4.97 -5.72 -8.48
C THR A 93 -4.69 -4.40 -7.79
N VAL A 94 -3.43 -4.15 -7.46
CA VAL A 94 -2.92 -2.87 -6.97
C VAL A 94 -2.29 -2.15 -8.16
N ALA A 95 -2.87 -1.02 -8.54
CA ALA A 95 -2.34 -0.22 -9.63
C ALA A 95 -0.97 0.38 -9.27
N GLU A 96 -0.15 0.67 -10.27
CA GLU A 96 1.05 1.48 -10.06
C GLU A 96 0.67 2.88 -9.59
N GLY A 97 1.48 3.45 -8.73
CA GLY A 97 1.36 4.84 -8.32
C GLY A 97 1.79 5.81 -9.42
N SER A 98 1.45 7.07 -9.25
CA SER A 98 1.82 8.11 -10.22
C SER A 98 3.33 8.35 -10.35
N GLY A 99 4.13 7.85 -9.41
CA GLY A 99 5.56 8.14 -9.32
C GLY A 99 5.88 9.58 -8.91
N LYS A 100 4.88 10.41 -8.67
CA LYS A 100 5.04 11.82 -8.27
C LYS A 100 5.40 11.94 -6.79
N TYR A 101 6.03 13.05 -6.44
CA TYR A 101 6.31 13.38 -5.05
C TYR A 101 5.05 13.96 -4.39
N LYS A 102 4.87 13.61 -3.13
CA LYS A 102 3.78 14.07 -2.26
C LYS A 102 4.35 14.36 -0.88
N GLU A 103 3.67 15.16 -0.09
CA GLU A 103 4.05 15.38 1.30
C GLU A 103 4.23 14.07 2.05
N TYR A 104 5.33 13.95 2.79
CA TYR A 104 5.56 12.81 3.67
C TYR A 104 4.50 12.78 4.77
N ASN A 105 3.82 11.66 4.91
CA ASN A 105 2.92 11.43 6.03
C ASN A 105 2.88 9.91 6.35
N PRO A 106 3.31 9.48 7.54
CA PRO A 106 3.32 8.08 7.95
C PRO A 106 1.96 7.37 7.92
N ALA A 107 0.86 8.13 7.93
CA ALA A 107 -0.49 7.57 7.85
C ALA A 107 -0.92 7.18 6.42
N ASN A 108 -0.15 7.59 5.40
CA ASN A 108 -0.44 7.22 4.02
C ASN A 108 -0.10 5.74 3.76
N THR A 109 -0.68 5.18 2.69
CA THR A 109 -0.46 3.78 2.26
C THR A 109 -0.07 3.67 0.79
N ASP A 110 0.18 4.82 0.14
CA ASP A 110 0.47 4.93 -1.30
C ASP A 110 1.97 4.97 -1.64
N GLY A 111 2.85 4.83 -0.65
CA GLY A 111 4.31 4.98 -0.75
C GLY A 111 4.81 6.31 -0.17
N SER A 112 3.95 7.32 -0.04
CA SER A 112 4.32 8.63 0.52
C SER A 112 4.50 8.62 2.04
N GLN A 113 4.21 7.51 2.71
CA GLN A 113 4.56 7.25 4.12
C GLN A 113 6.07 7.11 4.34
N THR A 114 6.86 6.99 3.28
CA THR A 114 8.32 6.96 3.34
C THR A 114 8.90 8.27 2.84
N ALA A 115 9.72 8.93 3.67
CA ALA A 115 10.45 10.12 3.27
C ALA A 115 11.62 9.73 2.35
N VAL A 116 11.63 10.24 1.11
CA VAL A 116 12.63 9.86 0.09
C VAL A 116 13.42 11.03 -0.48
N ALA A 117 12.95 12.26 -0.25
CA ALA A 117 13.57 13.49 -0.76
C ALA A 117 13.09 14.70 0.04
N ILE A 118 13.74 15.83 -0.13
CA ILE A 118 13.38 17.12 0.46
C ILE A 118 13.00 18.07 -0.67
N LEU A 119 11.84 18.71 -0.58
CA LEU A 119 11.45 19.78 -1.49
C LEU A 119 12.30 21.01 -1.19
N TYR A 120 13.00 21.53 -2.22
CA TYR A 120 13.94 22.63 -2.05
C TYR A 120 13.26 23.99 -1.76
N ALA A 121 12.14 24.24 -2.39
CA ALA A 121 11.35 25.46 -2.20
C ALA A 121 9.86 25.13 -2.16
N ALA A 122 9.08 25.96 -1.49
CA ALA A 122 7.63 25.80 -1.41
C ALA A 122 7.00 25.81 -2.80
N VAL A 123 6.10 24.86 -3.04
CA VAL A 123 5.34 24.73 -4.29
C VAL A 123 3.87 24.57 -3.93
N ASP A 124 3.00 25.35 -4.55
CA ASP A 124 1.56 25.19 -4.41
C ASP A 124 1.03 24.22 -5.47
N ALA A 125 0.68 23.04 -5.03
CA ALA A 125 0.09 21.97 -5.84
C ALA A 125 -1.35 21.63 -5.39
N THR A 126 -2.06 22.57 -4.77
CA THR A 126 -3.42 22.34 -4.24
C THR A 126 -4.45 22.19 -5.34
N ALA A 127 -4.31 22.89 -6.46
CA ALA A 127 -5.26 22.85 -7.58
C ALA A 127 -4.87 21.84 -8.67
N ALA A 128 -3.58 21.63 -8.87
CA ALA A 128 -3.04 20.70 -9.89
C ALA A 128 -1.59 20.33 -9.55
N ASP A 129 -1.11 19.26 -10.19
CA ASP A 129 0.30 18.90 -10.13
C ASP A 129 1.17 20.04 -10.64
N THR A 130 2.22 20.35 -9.89
CA THR A 130 3.15 21.46 -10.21
C THR A 130 4.59 20.97 -10.17
N GLU A 131 5.42 21.45 -11.05
CA GLU A 131 6.85 21.14 -11.05
C GLU A 131 7.55 21.75 -9.85
N GLY A 132 8.48 21.00 -9.27
CA GLY A 132 9.28 21.44 -8.14
C GLY A 132 10.67 20.81 -8.17
N VAL A 133 11.62 21.45 -7.48
CA VAL A 133 12.98 20.94 -7.34
C VAL A 133 13.09 20.16 -6.02
N VAL A 134 13.66 18.97 -6.06
CA VAL A 134 13.88 18.13 -4.88
C VAL A 134 15.35 17.79 -4.69
N ILE A 135 15.80 17.76 -3.45
CA ILE A 135 17.07 17.17 -3.05
C ILE A 135 16.81 15.68 -2.83
N ALA A 136 17.28 14.83 -3.74
CA ALA A 136 16.94 13.42 -3.76
C ALA A 136 18.03 12.52 -3.14
N ARG A 137 19.29 12.96 -3.13
CA ARG A 137 20.44 12.18 -2.58
C ARG A 137 21.69 13.04 -2.40
N HIS A 138 22.64 12.51 -1.60
CA HIS A 138 24.00 13.07 -1.44
C HIS A 138 24.01 14.55 -1.04
N ALA A 139 23.33 14.88 0.04
CA ALA A 139 23.24 16.26 0.53
C ALA A 139 23.39 16.34 2.06
N GLU A 140 23.82 17.51 2.51
CA GLU A 140 23.76 17.91 3.93
C GLU A 140 22.79 19.09 4.04
N VAL A 141 21.87 19.02 5.01
CA VAL A 141 20.83 20.02 5.23
C VAL A 141 20.70 20.36 6.72
N ASN A 142 20.20 21.57 7.00
CA ASN A 142 19.90 21.98 8.36
C ASN A 142 18.57 21.37 8.82
N ALA A 143 18.60 20.45 9.80
CA ALA A 143 17.41 19.78 10.33
C ALA A 143 16.39 20.76 10.94
N ALA A 144 16.84 21.90 11.48
CA ALA A 144 15.96 22.90 12.09
C ALA A 144 15.13 23.68 11.07
N GLU A 145 15.55 23.70 9.79
CA GLU A 145 14.86 24.38 8.69
C GLU A 145 13.88 23.46 7.93
N LEU A 146 13.85 22.18 8.25
CA LEU A 146 12.95 21.24 7.59
C LEU A 146 11.50 21.49 7.99
N VAL A 147 10.66 21.75 7.01
CA VAL A 147 9.20 21.88 7.19
C VAL A 147 8.57 20.49 7.04
N TRP A 148 7.80 20.10 8.04
CA TRP A 148 7.12 18.82 8.13
C TRP A 148 5.61 18.99 7.91
N PHE A 149 4.91 17.89 7.60
CA PHE A 149 3.46 17.91 7.53
C PHE A 149 2.84 18.41 8.86
N SER A 150 1.66 19.00 8.75
CA SER A 150 0.95 19.55 9.91
C SER A 150 0.66 18.48 10.96
N GLY A 151 1.05 18.72 12.20
CA GLY A 151 0.85 17.78 13.31
C GLY A 151 1.92 16.69 13.45
N ALA A 152 3.02 16.75 12.68
CA ALA A 152 4.11 15.79 12.82
C ALA A 152 4.74 15.84 14.22
N ASP A 153 4.74 14.71 14.91
CA ASP A 153 5.37 14.55 16.21
C ASP A 153 6.89 14.28 16.11
N ALA A 154 7.58 14.26 17.26
CA ALA A 154 9.03 14.06 17.33
C ALA A 154 9.46 12.68 16.77
N ASN A 155 8.67 11.63 17.01
CA ASN A 155 8.99 10.28 16.54
C ASN A 155 8.85 10.19 15.01
N GLN A 156 7.81 10.79 14.46
CA GLN A 156 7.57 10.85 13.01
C GLN A 156 8.66 11.65 12.28
N LYS A 157 9.10 12.76 12.85
CA LYS A 157 10.24 13.54 12.35
C LYS A 157 11.53 12.73 12.39
N SER A 158 11.82 12.08 13.51
CA SER A 158 13.00 11.21 13.65
C SER A 158 12.97 10.05 12.64
N ALA A 159 11.82 9.42 12.44
CA ALA A 159 11.66 8.37 11.43
C ALA A 159 11.90 8.89 10.02
N GLY A 160 11.36 10.06 9.67
CA GLY A 160 11.58 10.70 8.38
C GLY A 160 13.06 11.04 8.13
N LEU A 161 13.77 11.55 9.15
CA LEU A 161 15.22 11.79 9.07
C LEU A 161 16.01 10.49 8.84
N ALA A 162 15.66 9.42 9.54
CA ALA A 162 16.27 8.10 9.33
C ALA A 162 16.03 7.57 7.91
N GLN A 163 14.85 7.80 7.36
CA GLN A 163 14.50 7.36 6.00
C GLN A 163 15.27 8.13 4.92
N ILE A 164 15.36 9.47 4.99
CA ILE A 164 16.14 10.24 3.99
C ILE A 164 17.64 9.94 4.06
N LYS A 165 18.14 9.53 5.23
CA LYS A 165 19.54 9.10 5.40
C LYS A 165 19.89 7.90 4.53
N THR A 166 18.92 7.02 4.18
CA THR A 166 19.15 5.89 3.26
C THR A 166 19.49 6.35 1.83
N ASN A 167 19.20 7.61 1.50
CA ASN A 167 19.56 8.27 0.24
C ASN A 167 20.77 9.20 0.39
N ASP A 168 21.58 9.03 1.46
CA ASP A 168 22.75 9.86 1.78
C ASP A 168 22.38 11.35 1.95
N ILE A 169 21.18 11.64 2.46
CA ILE A 169 20.79 12.99 2.87
C ILE A 169 20.99 13.07 4.39
N VAL A 170 21.97 13.83 4.82
CA VAL A 170 22.32 14.02 6.23
C VAL A 170 21.72 15.34 6.73
N ALA A 171 20.84 15.24 7.72
CA ALA A 171 20.29 16.41 8.39
C ALA A 171 21.00 16.64 9.74
N ARG A 172 21.48 17.85 9.98
CA ARG A 172 22.23 18.26 11.19
C ARG A 172 21.60 19.50 11.83
#